data_6b07c1d33c2c06377d75085f8a933998
#
_entry.id   6b07c1d33c2c06377d75085f8a933998
#
_cell.length_a   1.000
_cell.length_b   1.000
_cell.length_c   1.000
_cell.angle_alpha   90.00
_cell.angle_beta   90.00
_cell.angle_gamma   90.00
#
_symmetry.space_group_name_H-M   'P 1'
#
loop_
_entity.id
_entity.type
_entity.pdbx_description
1 polymer ?
#
loop_
_entity_poly.entity_id
_entity_poly.type
_entity_poly.pdbx_seq_one_letter_code
_entity_poly.pdbx_strand_id
1 'polypeptide(L)'
;EVKLVESGGGLVQPGGSLRLSCAASGFTVSSYWMTWVRQAPGKGLEWVSLINSGSLFNTYYADSVKGRFTISRDNAKNSLYLQMNSLRAEDTAVYYCAREYCTSGTCFNGLDLWGQGTRVTVSSASTKNPDVFPLTPCGTSGTTTA
;
A
#
# COMPACT_ATOMS: atom_id res chain seq x y z
N GLU A 1 0.12 6.52 -22.88
CA GLU A 1 0.85 5.44 -22.19
C GLU A 1 0.01 4.91 -21.04
N VAL A 2 -0.07 3.61 -20.92
CA VAL A 2 -0.84 2.93 -19.88
C VAL A 2 0.08 2.68 -18.69
N LYS A 3 -0.24 3.30 -17.54
CA LYS A 3 0.61 3.12 -16.37
C LYS A 3 -0.14 3.44 -15.07
N LEU A 4 0.45 2.96 -13.96
CA LEU A 4 0.02 3.23 -12.59
C LEU A 4 1.19 3.84 -11.82
N VAL A 5 0.92 4.88 -11.04
CA VAL A 5 1.95 5.55 -10.23
C VAL A 5 1.44 5.68 -8.80
N GLU A 6 2.10 5.00 -7.87
CA GLU A 6 1.77 5.09 -6.45
C GLU A 6 2.49 6.25 -5.78
N SER A 7 1.89 6.75 -4.71
CA SER A 7 2.50 7.75 -3.85
C SER A 7 1.89 7.67 -2.46
N GLY A 8 2.47 8.40 -1.51
CA GLY A 8 1.92 8.50 -0.17
C GLY A 8 2.63 7.68 0.89
N GLY A 9 3.59 6.85 0.49
CA GLY A 9 4.36 6.08 1.43
C GLY A 9 5.28 6.96 2.27
N GLY A 10 5.77 6.41 3.35
CA GLY A 10 6.67 7.12 4.23
C GLY A 10 6.87 6.39 5.53
N LEU A 11 7.37 7.13 6.49
CA LEU A 11 7.74 6.66 7.81
C LEU A 11 6.65 7.05 8.79
N VAL A 12 6.19 6.10 9.60
CA VAL A 12 5.08 6.35 10.52
C VAL A 12 5.26 5.52 11.78
N GLN A 13 4.76 6.04 12.90
CA GLN A 13 4.79 5.29 14.17
C GLN A 13 3.68 4.24 14.22
N PRO A 14 3.89 3.15 14.99
CA PRO A 14 2.81 2.19 15.23
C PRO A 14 1.57 2.90 15.78
N GLY A 15 0.41 2.49 15.30
CA GLY A 15 -0.86 3.12 15.65
C GLY A 15 -1.21 4.29 14.75
N GLY A 16 -0.29 4.75 13.93
CA GLY A 16 -0.52 5.87 13.03
C GLY A 16 -1.28 5.49 11.78
N SER A 17 -1.45 6.46 10.90
CA SER A 17 -2.22 6.32 9.67
C SER A 17 -1.45 6.87 8.48
N LEU A 18 -1.69 6.27 7.31
CA LEU A 18 -1.21 6.76 6.03
C LEU A 18 -2.30 6.53 4.99
N ARG A 19 -2.28 7.33 3.95
CA ARG A 19 -3.15 7.14 2.79
C ARG A 19 -2.29 7.03 1.55
N LEU A 20 -2.35 5.87 0.89
CA LEU A 20 -1.65 5.66 -0.36
C LEU A 20 -2.56 6.02 -1.52
N SER A 21 -1.96 6.55 -2.58
CA SER A 21 -2.65 6.91 -3.82
C SER A 21 -2.04 6.15 -4.97
N CYS A 22 -2.85 5.85 -5.97
CA CYS A 22 -2.42 5.18 -7.19
C CYS A 22 -3.12 5.88 -8.34
N ALA A 23 -2.36 6.66 -9.10
CA ALA A 23 -2.90 7.41 -10.23
C ALA A 23 -2.77 6.58 -11.50
N ALA A 24 -3.87 6.41 -12.23
CA ALA A 24 -3.89 5.65 -13.46
C ALA A 24 -3.85 6.58 -14.67
N SER A 25 -3.14 6.16 -15.71
CA SER A 25 -3.09 6.85 -16.99
C SER A 25 -3.34 5.85 -18.10
N GLY A 26 -4.05 6.28 -19.15
CA GLY A 26 -4.27 5.48 -20.34
C GLY A 26 -5.38 4.47 -20.24
N PHE A 27 -6.07 4.40 -19.09
CA PHE A 27 -7.23 3.52 -18.91
C PHE A 27 -8.09 4.06 -17.78
N THR A 28 -9.29 3.51 -17.61
CA THR A 28 -10.24 3.96 -16.57
C THR A 28 -10.25 2.95 -15.44
N VAL A 29 -9.95 3.41 -14.22
CA VAL A 29 -9.85 2.53 -13.05
C VAL A 29 -11.16 1.80 -12.76
N SER A 30 -12.32 2.41 -13.05
CA SER A 30 -13.60 1.78 -12.78
C SER A 30 -13.91 0.60 -13.72
N SER A 31 -13.15 0.45 -14.78
CA SER A 31 -13.36 -0.63 -15.76
C SER A 31 -12.56 -1.89 -15.43
N TYR A 32 -11.71 -1.85 -14.42
CA TYR A 32 -10.83 -2.96 -14.07
C TYR A 32 -10.99 -3.31 -12.60
N TRP A 33 -10.67 -4.54 -12.25
CA TRP A 33 -10.44 -4.91 -10.87
C TRP A 33 -9.11 -4.33 -10.45
N MET A 34 -9.10 -3.58 -9.35
CA MET A 34 -7.89 -2.92 -8.87
C MET A 34 -7.51 -3.51 -7.52
N THR A 35 -6.22 -3.77 -7.36
CA THR A 35 -5.70 -4.51 -6.21
C THR A 35 -4.53 -3.77 -5.59
N TRP A 36 -4.44 -3.81 -4.27
CA TRP A 36 -3.23 -3.46 -3.53
C TRP A 36 -2.55 -4.73 -3.10
N VAL A 37 -1.25 -4.82 -3.37
CA VAL A 37 -0.39 -5.94 -3.00
C VAL A 37 0.81 -5.36 -2.29
N ARG A 38 1.35 -6.07 -1.31
CA ARG A 38 2.53 -5.59 -0.60
C ARG A 38 3.60 -6.66 -0.54
N GLN A 39 4.84 -6.22 -0.35
CA GLN A 39 5.96 -7.11 -0.16
C GLN A 39 6.81 -6.62 0.99
N ALA A 40 6.78 -7.35 2.10
CA ALA A 40 7.62 -7.05 3.26
C ALA A 40 9.06 -7.44 2.96
N PRO A 41 10.03 -6.85 3.66
CA PRO A 41 11.44 -7.14 3.41
C PRO A 41 11.72 -8.65 3.53
N GLY A 42 12.33 -9.21 2.49
CA GLY A 42 12.70 -10.62 2.47
C GLY A 42 11.53 -11.60 2.36
N LYS A 43 10.33 -11.12 2.10
CA LYS A 43 9.13 -11.96 2.02
C LYS A 43 8.56 -11.92 0.61
N GLY A 44 7.59 -12.80 0.36
CA GLY A 44 6.88 -12.81 -0.91
C GLY A 44 5.79 -11.76 -0.97
N LEU A 45 5.14 -11.70 -2.12
CA LEU A 45 4.01 -10.80 -2.30
C LEU A 45 2.82 -11.28 -1.48
N GLU A 46 2.11 -10.33 -0.89
CA GLU A 46 0.90 -10.59 -0.13
C GLU A 46 -0.22 -9.70 -0.66
N TRP A 47 -1.33 -10.33 -1.03
CA TRP A 47 -2.53 -9.60 -1.42
C TRP A 47 -3.10 -8.88 -0.20
N VAL A 48 -3.48 -7.62 -0.39
CA VAL A 48 -3.96 -6.76 0.70
C VAL A 48 -5.44 -6.44 0.55
N SER A 49 -5.83 -5.93 -0.61
CA SER A 49 -7.19 -5.44 -0.80
C SER A 49 -7.53 -5.41 -2.29
N LEU A 50 -8.82 -5.51 -2.59
CA LEU A 50 -9.31 -5.52 -3.96
C LEU A 50 -10.62 -4.75 -4.05
N ILE A 51 -10.79 -4.00 -5.12
CA ILE A 51 -12.06 -3.38 -5.48
C ILE A 51 -12.39 -3.83 -6.91
N ASN A 52 -13.59 -4.38 -7.11
CA ASN A 52 -13.94 -4.85 -8.43
C ASN A 52 -14.52 -3.71 -9.28
N SER A 53 -14.86 -4.00 -10.52
CA SER A 53 -15.23 -2.97 -11.50
C SER A 53 -16.71 -2.63 -11.43
N GLY A 54 -17.06 -1.48 -12.01
CA GLY A 54 -18.43 -1.08 -12.19
C GLY A 54 -18.96 -0.19 -11.07
N SER A 55 -20.19 0.28 -11.25
CA SER A 55 -20.83 1.16 -10.28
C SER A 55 -21.32 0.42 -9.03
N LEU A 56 -21.59 -0.87 -9.16
CA LEU A 56 -22.03 -1.73 -8.04
C LEU A 56 -20.85 -2.58 -7.58
N PHE A 57 -19.75 -1.91 -7.27
CA PHE A 57 -18.52 -2.59 -6.90
C PHE A 57 -18.56 -3.13 -5.49
N ASN A 58 -17.73 -4.13 -5.22
CA ASN A 58 -17.49 -4.67 -3.89
C ASN A 58 -16.01 -4.49 -3.54
N THR A 59 -15.73 -4.51 -2.25
CA THR A 59 -14.36 -4.43 -1.73
C THR A 59 -14.06 -5.66 -0.90
N TYR A 60 -12.80 -6.09 -0.93
CA TYR A 60 -12.35 -7.29 -0.25
C TYR A 60 -11.02 -7.01 0.42
N TYR A 61 -10.76 -7.66 1.54
CA TYR A 61 -9.57 -7.42 2.35
C TYR A 61 -8.97 -8.72 2.85
N ALA A 62 -7.65 -8.76 2.92
CA ALA A 62 -6.96 -9.84 3.63
C ALA A 62 -7.29 -9.76 5.11
N ASP A 63 -7.34 -10.91 5.78
CA ASP A 63 -7.69 -10.96 7.20
C ASP A 63 -6.75 -10.10 8.05
N SER A 64 -5.48 -10.04 7.66
CA SER A 64 -4.47 -9.28 8.41
C SER A 64 -4.73 -7.77 8.44
N VAL A 65 -5.57 -7.26 7.54
CA VAL A 65 -5.81 -5.81 7.45
C VAL A 65 -7.28 -5.43 7.63
N LYS A 66 -8.18 -6.40 7.76
CA LYS A 66 -9.60 -6.11 7.94
C LYS A 66 -9.82 -5.21 9.15
N GLY A 67 -10.70 -4.22 8.97
CA GLY A 67 -11.03 -3.28 10.03
C GLY A 67 -10.03 -2.15 10.18
N ARG A 68 -8.89 -2.24 9.55
CA ARG A 68 -7.84 -1.20 9.63
C ARG A 68 -7.62 -0.49 8.31
N PHE A 69 -7.73 -1.19 7.20
CA PHE A 69 -7.46 -0.66 5.86
C PHE A 69 -8.77 -0.52 5.09
N THR A 70 -8.84 0.51 4.25
CA THR A 70 -10.00 0.76 3.39
C THR A 70 -9.52 1.10 2.00
N ILE A 71 -9.97 0.33 1.00
CA ILE A 71 -9.71 0.61 -0.40
C ILE A 71 -10.86 1.46 -0.95
N SER A 72 -10.52 2.42 -1.81
CA SER A 72 -11.52 3.27 -2.45
C SER A 72 -10.97 3.78 -3.77
N ARG A 73 -11.84 4.36 -4.58
CA ARG A 73 -11.41 5.01 -5.82
C ARG A 73 -12.20 6.29 -6.04
N ASP A 74 -11.56 7.18 -6.80
CA ASP A 74 -12.18 8.42 -7.24
C ASP A 74 -12.15 8.40 -8.77
N ASN A 75 -13.32 8.18 -9.37
CA ASN A 75 -13.42 8.06 -10.82
C ASN A 75 -13.09 9.37 -11.52
N ALA A 76 -13.41 10.51 -10.91
CA ALA A 76 -13.12 11.81 -11.50
C ALA A 76 -11.61 12.05 -11.58
N LYS A 77 -10.85 11.55 -10.61
CA LYS A 77 -9.39 11.67 -10.60
C LYS A 77 -8.71 10.44 -11.19
N ASN A 78 -9.47 9.44 -11.58
CA ASN A 78 -8.96 8.20 -12.14
C ASN A 78 -7.89 7.56 -11.24
N SER A 79 -8.19 7.52 -9.96
CA SER A 79 -7.22 7.10 -8.93
C SER A 79 -7.80 6.10 -7.96
N LEU A 80 -6.91 5.31 -7.40
CA LEU A 80 -7.21 4.30 -6.38
C LEU A 80 -6.53 4.73 -5.09
N TYR A 81 -7.12 4.41 -3.95
CA TYR A 81 -6.58 4.78 -2.65
C TYR A 81 -6.57 3.60 -1.69
N LEU A 82 -5.65 3.64 -0.76
CA LEU A 82 -5.64 2.72 0.38
C LEU A 82 -5.45 3.55 1.64
N GLN A 83 -6.51 3.67 2.44
CA GLN A 83 -6.42 4.30 3.75
C GLN A 83 -5.99 3.26 4.75
N MET A 84 -4.86 3.49 5.40
CA MET A 84 -4.29 2.54 6.36
C MET A 84 -4.31 3.16 7.73
N ASN A 85 -5.07 2.57 8.66
CA ASN A 85 -5.17 3.03 10.04
C ASN A 85 -4.61 1.98 10.98
N SER A 86 -4.31 2.37 12.20
CA SER A 86 -3.82 1.49 13.25
C SER A 86 -2.65 0.65 12.76
N LEU A 87 -1.68 1.31 12.13
CA LEU A 87 -0.55 0.64 11.50
C LEU A 87 0.30 -0.08 12.52
N ARG A 88 0.82 -1.23 12.11
CA ARG A 88 1.66 -2.13 12.91
C ARG A 88 3.00 -2.31 12.24
N ALA A 89 4.00 -2.73 13.02
CA ALA A 89 5.34 -2.97 12.47
C ALA A 89 5.30 -3.97 11.31
N GLU A 90 4.44 -4.98 11.39
CA GLU A 90 4.33 -5.98 10.31
C GLU A 90 3.67 -5.46 9.05
N ASP A 91 3.13 -4.24 9.06
CA ASP A 91 2.63 -3.59 7.84
C ASP A 91 3.76 -2.95 7.02
N THR A 92 4.98 -2.96 7.53
CA THR A 92 6.15 -2.44 6.82
C THR A 92 6.37 -3.24 5.55
N ALA A 93 6.33 -2.57 4.40
CA ALA A 93 6.43 -3.22 3.10
C ALA A 93 6.51 -2.17 1.99
N VAL A 94 6.82 -2.63 0.79
CA VAL A 94 6.56 -1.86 -0.42
C VAL A 94 5.16 -2.23 -0.88
N TYR A 95 4.33 -1.22 -1.12
CA TYR A 95 2.94 -1.40 -1.55
C TYR A 95 2.83 -1.08 -3.02
N TYR A 96 2.18 -1.98 -3.77
CA TYR A 96 1.96 -1.84 -5.20
C TYR A 96 0.47 -1.82 -5.47
N CYS A 97 0.03 -1.00 -6.41
CA CYS A 97 -1.28 -1.16 -7.02
C CYS A 97 -1.12 -1.90 -8.34
N ALA A 98 -2.14 -2.66 -8.70
CA ALA A 98 -2.14 -3.45 -9.91
C ALA A 98 -3.56 -3.59 -10.42
N ARG A 99 -3.70 -3.83 -11.72
CA ARG A 99 -5.01 -4.01 -12.32
C ARG A 99 -5.15 -5.42 -12.88
N GLU A 100 -6.41 -5.85 -12.96
CA GLU A 100 -6.77 -7.12 -13.58
C GLU A 100 -8.05 -6.91 -14.36
N TYR A 101 -8.08 -7.40 -15.59
CA TYR A 101 -9.29 -7.29 -16.39
C TYR A 101 -10.19 -8.48 -16.12
N CYS A 102 -11.39 -8.20 -15.61
CA CYS A 102 -12.37 -9.23 -15.28
C CYS A 102 -13.74 -8.80 -15.81
N THR A 103 -14.49 -9.75 -16.34
CA THR A 103 -15.84 -9.51 -16.78
C THR A 103 -16.68 -10.74 -16.49
N SER A 104 -17.90 -10.53 -15.95
CA SER A 104 -18.83 -11.61 -15.59
C SER A 104 -18.18 -12.66 -14.70
N GLY A 105 -17.31 -12.23 -13.78
CA GLY A 105 -16.66 -13.13 -12.85
C GLY A 105 -15.46 -13.88 -13.42
N THR A 106 -15.12 -13.67 -14.69
CA THR A 106 -13.98 -14.29 -15.34
C THR A 106 -12.87 -13.26 -15.48
N CYS A 107 -11.68 -13.61 -15.05
CA CYS A 107 -10.53 -12.72 -15.13
C CYS A 107 -9.54 -13.24 -16.17
N PHE A 108 -8.86 -12.30 -16.83
CA PHE A 108 -7.96 -12.61 -17.94
C PHE A 108 -6.58 -12.06 -17.65
N ASN A 109 -5.55 -12.88 -17.93
CA ASN A 109 -4.14 -12.46 -17.87
C ASN A 109 -3.62 -12.05 -16.50
N GLY A 110 -4.37 -12.28 -15.43
CA GLY A 110 -3.93 -11.93 -14.08
C GLY A 110 -3.66 -10.43 -13.92
N LEU A 111 -2.76 -10.10 -13.03
CA LEU A 111 -2.38 -8.71 -12.76
C LEU A 111 -1.41 -8.26 -13.85
N ASP A 112 -1.93 -7.62 -14.87
CA ASP A 112 -1.19 -7.32 -16.10
C ASP A 112 -0.46 -5.97 -16.09
N LEU A 113 -0.77 -5.11 -15.15
CA LEU A 113 -0.14 -3.80 -15.04
C LEU A 113 0.09 -3.48 -13.58
N TRP A 114 1.30 -3.08 -13.23
CA TRP A 114 1.73 -2.78 -11.87
C TRP A 114 2.32 -1.39 -11.80
N GLY A 115 2.15 -0.72 -10.68
CA GLY A 115 2.89 0.49 -10.38
C GLY A 115 4.33 0.16 -9.95
N GLN A 116 5.11 1.19 -9.69
CA GLN A 116 6.52 1.04 -9.30
C GLN A 116 6.68 0.73 -7.80
N GLY A 117 5.61 0.91 -7.03
CA GLY A 117 5.62 0.68 -5.58
C GLY A 117 5.90 1.93 -4.77
N THR A 118 5.36 1.96 -3.57
CA THR A 118 5.65 3.02 -2.59
C THR A 118 5.96 2.35 -1.25
N ARG A 119 7.04 2.80 -0.59
CA ARG A 119 7.53 2.16 0.63
C ARG A 119 6.83 2.72 1.86
N VAL A 120 6.37 1.83 2.73
CA VAL A 120 5.79 2.18 4.02
C VAL A 120 6.64 1.52 5.10
N THR A 121 7.14 2.32 6.03
CA THR A 121 7.91 1.83 7.17
C THR A 121 7.20 2.23 8.45
N VAL A 122 6.83 1.25 9.26
CA VAL A 122 6.14 1.46 10.53
C VAL A 122 7.12 1.10 11.64
N SER A 123 7.58 2.10 12.38
CA SER A 123 8.60 1.90 13.41
C SER A 123 8.52 2.99 14.44
N SER A 124 8.58 2.60 15.71
CA SER A 124 8.57 3.56 16.80
C SER A 124 9.82 4.44 16.84
N ALA A 125 10.93 3.97 16.24
CA ALA A 125 12.18 4.72 16.17
C ALA A 125 12.16 5.79 15.09
N SER A 126 11.30 5.65 14.10
CA SER A 126 11.37 6.43 12.87
C SER A 126 11.06 7.89 13.04
N THR A 127 10.19 8.24 14.00
CA THR A 127 9.76 9.62 14.19
C THR A 127 10.53 10.30 15.31
N LYS A 128 11.48 9.62 15.91
CA LYS A 128 12.35 10.24 16.89
C LYS A 128 13.31 11.18 16.22
N ASN A 129 13.88 12.05 17.02
CA ASN A 129 14.93 12.93 16.54
C ASN A 129 16.01 12.09 15.87
N PRO A 130 16.26 12.24 14.59
CA PRO A 130 17.24 11.42 13.88
C PRO A 130 18.66 11.65 14.34
N ASP A 131 18.91 12.69 15.08
CA ASP A 131 20.23 13.00 15.59
C ASP A 131 20.64 12.14 16.76
N VAL A 132 19.74 11.54 17.33
CA VAL A 132 19.97 10.80 18.55
C VAL A 132 20.61 9.48 18.27
N PHE A 133 20.50 9.29 18.05
CA PHE A 133 20.69 8.03 17.96
C PHE A 133 21.41 7.37 18.12
N PRO A 134 21.68 7.63 18.21
CA PRO A 134 22.25 6.97 18.34
C PRO A 134 22.95 6.64 18.73
N LEU A 135 23.16 6.85 18.67
CA LEU A 135 23.92 6.48 18.85
C LEU A 135 24.35 6.01 19.43
N THR A 136 24.45 6.10 19.41
CA THR A 136 25.03 5.49 19.67
C THR A 136 25.40 4.97 20.05
N PRO A 137 25.85 5.20 20.13
CA PRO A 137 26.32 4.47 20.20
C PRO A 137 26.46 3.95 20.51
N CYS A 138 26.49 4.14 20.32
CA CYS A 138 26.64 3.53 20.39
C CYS A 138 26.55 3.19 20.51
N GLY A 139 26.47 3.73 20.49
CA GLY A 139 26.54 3.20 20.27
C GLY A 139 26.07 3.06 20.37
N THR A 140 26.05 3.13 20.35
CA THR A 140 25.80 2.76 20.21
C THR A 140 25.16 2.53 20.21
N SER A 141 25.15 2.76 20.25
CA SER A 141 24.77 2.36 20.03
C SER A 141 24.14 2.20 20.08
N GLY A 142 23.98 2.62 20.33
CA GLY A 142 23.68 2.14 20.06
C GLY A 142 23.09 2.13 20.34
N THR A 143 23.07 2.24 20.43
CA THR A 143 22.81 1.95 20.51
C THR A 143 22.42 2.06 21.00
N THR A 144 22.46 2.44 21.15
CA THR A 144 22.36 2.39 21.34
C THR A 144 22.05 2.51 21.76
N THR A 145 22.08 2.88 21.94
CA THR A 145 22.06 2.81 22.18
C THR A 145 21.88 2.84 22.38
N ALA A 146 21.82 3.30 22.21
CA ALA A 146 22.02 3.10 22.23
C ALA A 146 21.99 2.87 22.21
#